data_cc717f64858e9b684ef2da87028a7469
#
_entry.id   cc717f64858e9b684ef2da87028a7469
#
_cell.length_a   1.000
_cell.length_b   1.000
_cell.length_c   1.000
_cell.angle_alpha   90.00
_cell.angle_beta   90.00
_cell.angle_gamma   90.00
#
_symmetry.space_group_name_H-M   'P 1'
#
loop_
_entity.id
_entity.type
_entity.pdbx_description
1 polymer ?
#
loop_
_entity_poly.entity_id
_entity_poly.type
_entity_poly.pdbx_seq_one_letter_code
_entity_poly.pdbx_strand_id
1 'polypeptide(L)'
;MGEQYLSDNIVIKDNKTFYQDKQVKRHNWHLKLEELGWEKLNKRWIRKLNKLHNPYPNNSLFGALECGDDGDCLFHCISYSLNTKCEDYYDSSDIRRLVSESITKDQFDNIICCYRCMKDLDDFDESWNPYEIDTLERFKREL
;
A
#
# COMPACT_ATOMS: atom_id res chain seq x y z
N MET A 1 -10.53 17.04 -21.99
CA MET A 1 -10.13 16.05 -20.98
C MET A 1 -11.39 15.54 -20.32
N GLY A 2 -11.53 14.23 -20.14
CA GLY A 2 -12.77 13.65 -19.57
C GLY A 2 -12.88 13.87 -18.06
N GLU A 3 -14.08 13.76 -17.56
CA GLU A 3 -14.36 13.70 -16.13
C GLU A 3 -14.08 12.27 -15.66
N GLN A 4 -13.33 12.11 -14.55
CA GLN A 4 -13.07 10.83 -13.90
C GLN A 4 -13.78 10.80 -12.55
N TYR A 5 -14.68 9.84 -12.37
CA TYR A 5 -15.39 9.64 -11.11
C TYR A 5 -14.59 8.70 -10.21
N LEU A 6 -14.30 9.13 -8.98
CA LEU A 6 -13.69 8.31 -7.94
C LEU A 6 -14.75 7.69 -7.01
N SER A 7 -15.90 8.35 -6.86
CA SER A 7 -17.09 7.86 -6.21
C SER A 7 -18.30 8.60 -6.78
N ASP A 8 -19.52 8.28 -6.32
CA ASP A 8 -20.75 8.99 -6.71
C ASP A 8 -20.70 10.50 -6.43
N ASN A 9 -19.90 10.90 -5.46
CA ASN A 9 -19.78 12.28 -5.00
C ASN A 9 -18.44 12.94 -5.33
N ILE A 10 -17.42 12.18 -5.77
CA ILE A 10 -16.08 12.70 -6.04
C ILE A 10 -15.74 12.55 -7.51
N VAL A 11 -15.47 13.68 -8.16
CA VAL A 11 -15.07 13.74 -9.56
C VAL A 11 -13.79 14.53 -9.74
N ILE A 12 -12.94 14.07 -10.64
CA ILE A 12 -11.76 14.79 -11.12
C ILE A 12 -12.10 15.40 -12.48
N LYS A 13 -11.97 16.72 -12.58
CA LYS A 13 -12.19 17.49 -13.79
C LYS A 13 -11.08 18.52 -13.92
N ASP A 14 -10.45 18.61 -15.09
CA ASP A 14 -9.33 19.54 -15.37
C ASP A 14 -8.23 19.51 -14.29
N ASN A 15 -7.83 18.31 -13.87
CA ASN A 15 -6.84 18.08 -12.79
C ASN A 15 -7.22 18.66 -11.42
N LYS A 16 -8.51 18.92 -11.20
CA LYS A 16 -9.04 19.38 -9.92
C LYS A 16 -10.05 18.37 -9.40
N THR A 17 -9.99 18.11 -8.11
CA THR A 17 -10.97 17.24 -7.44
C THR A 17 -12.14 18.03 -6.91
N PHE A 18 -13.33 17.54 -7.13
CA PHE A 18 -14.58 18.11 -6.64
C PHE A 18 -15.33 17.09 -5.82
N TYR A 19 -16.03 17.54 -4.82
CA TYR A 19 -16.99 16.79 -4.02
C TYR A 19 -18.33 17.51 -4.07
N GLN A 20 -19.34 16.86 -4.63
CA GLN A 20 -20.68 17.46 -4.77
C GLN A 20 -20.60 18.92 -5.31
N ASP A 21 -19.97 19.12 -6.44
CA ASP A 21 -19.75 20.41 -7.11
C ASP A 21 -18.83 21.42 -6.38
N LYS A 22 -18.34 21.08 -5.17
CA LYS A 22 -17.39 21.93 -4.45
C LYS A 22 -15.96 21.46 -4.65
N GLN A 23 -15.11 22.35 -5.13
CA GLN A 23 -13.70 22.02 -5.30
C GLN A 23 -13.08 21.62 -3.97
N VAL A 24 -12.42 20.44 -3.96
CA VAL A 24 -11.60 19.98 -2.84
C VAL A 24 -10.34 20.82 -2.76
N LYS A 25 -10.14 21.47 -1.62
CA LYS A 25 -9.01 22.35 -1.34
C LYS A 25 -8.29 21.89 -0.08
N ARG A 26 -7.14 22.47 0.22
CA ARG A 26 -6.28 22.13 1.34
C ARG A 26 -6.97 22.09 2.71
N HIS A 27 -8.00 22.91 2.92
CA HIS A 27 -8.69 22.99 4.22
C HIS A 27 -9.84 21.99 4.37
N ASN A 28 -10.35 21.43 3.29
CA ASN A 28 -11.51 20.55 3.30
C ASN A 28 -11.28 19.15 2.69
N TRP A 29 -10.08 18.85 2.21
CA TRP A 29 -9.79 17.61 1.50
C TRP A 29 -10.11 16.36 2.32
N HIS A 30 -9.71 16.33 3.60
CA HIS A 30 -9.88 15.18 4.48
C HIS A 30 -11.36 14.85 4.72
N LEU A 31 -12.22 15.88 4.88
CA LEU A 31 -13.66 15.70 5.07
C LEU A 31 -14.34 15.09 3.84
N LYS A 32 -13.77 15.34 2.65
CA LYS A 32 -14.31 14.86 1.38
C LYS A 32 -13.80 13.46 1.03
N LEU A 33 -12.62 13.09 1.50
CA LEU A 33 -12.00 11.82 1.21
C LEU A 33 -12.38 10.71 2.21
N GLU A 34 -13.03 11.03 3.33
CA GLU A 34 -13.63 10.03 4.24
C GLU A 34 -14.55 9.05 3.48
N GLU A 35 -15.27 9.52 2.47
CA GLU A 35 -16.10 8.69 1.61
C GLU A 35 -15.31 7.63 0.82
N LEU A 36 -14.02 7.88 0.60
CA LEU A 36 -13.09 6.92 -0.03
C LEU A 36 -12.36 6.05 1.00
N GLY A 37 -12.80 6.06 2.26
CA GLY A 37 -12.17 5.30 3.33
C GLY A 37 -10.90 5.92 3.90
N TRP A 38 -10.57 7.18 3.52
CA TRP A 38 -9.40 7.86 4.05
C TRP A 38 -9.70 8.52 5.40
N GLU A 39 -8.84 8.26 6.36
CA GLU A 39 -8.90 8.88 7.68
C GLU A 39 -7.85 9.99 7.82
N LYS A 40 -8.11 10.89 8.77
CA LYS A 40 -7.15 11.93 9.12
C LYS A 40 -5.96 11.34 9.85
N LEU A 41 -4.78 11.48 9.28
CA LEU A 41 -3.56 10.99 9.90
C LEU A 41 -3.30 11.67 11.26
N ASN A 42 -2.84 10.89 12.23
CA ASN A 42 -2.47 11.39 13.57
C ASN A 42 -1.45 12.55 13.47
N LYS A 43 -1.65 13.60 14.28
CA LYS A 43 -0.80 14.81 14.30
C LYS A 43 0.70 14.52 14.46
N ARG A 44 1.05 13.44 15.19
CA ARG A 44 2.45 13.02 15.40
C ARG A 44 3.09 12.55 14.11
N TRP A 45 2.35 11.78 13.29
CA TRP A 45 2.79 11.33 11.97
C TRP A 45 2.87 12.48 10.98
N ILE A 46 1.87 13.37 10.96
CA ILE A 46 1.89 14.57 10.13
C ILE A 46 3.16 15.39 10.37
N ARG A 47 3.56 15.58 11.65
CA ARG A 47 4.81 16.30 11.99
C ARG A 47 6.06 15.58 11.46
N LYS A 48 6.12 14.25 11.58
CA LYS A 48 7.25 13.47 11.06
C LYS A 48 7.35 13.55 9.54
N LEU A 49 6.24 13.34 8.85
CA LEU A 49 6.19 13.40 7.39
C LEU A 49 6.53 14.80 6.87
N ASN A 50 6.03 15.86 7.51
CA ASN A 50 6.38 17.22 7.16
C ASN A 50 7.88 17.53 7.30
N LYS A 51 8.56 16.92 8.29
CA LYS A 51 10.02 17.05 8.41
C LYS A 51 10.78 16.35 7.29
N LEU A 52 10.27 15.21 6.82
CA LEU A 52 10.90 14.44 5.75
C LEU A 52 10.69 15.08 4.37
N HIS A 53 9.53 15.66 4.14
CA HIS A 53 9.13 16.27 2.86
C HIS A 53 9.29 17.80 2.83
N ASN A 54 10.24 18.33 3.57
CA ASN A 54 10.50 19.78 3.59
C ASN A 54 10.46 20.39 2.17
N PRO A 55 9.37 21.01 1.79
CA PRO A 55 9.25 22.45 1.72
C PRO A 55 7.87 23.01 2.13
N TYR A 56 6.98 22.21 2.65
CA TYR A 56 5.63 22.66 2.98
C TYR A 56 5.31 22.46 4.47
N PRO A 57 5.88 23.30 5.37
CA PRO A 57 5.55 23.25 6.79
C PRO A 57 4.04 23.44 6.97
N ASN A 58 3.45 22.67 7.87
CA ASN A 58 2.01 22.63 8.17
C ASN A 58 1.12 22.01 7.10
N ASN A 59 1.64 21.11 6.29
CA ASN A 59 0.85 20.43 5.29
C ASN A 59 0.07 19.28 5.93
N SER A 60 -1.26 19.36 5.98
CA SER A 60 -2.17 18.29 6.42
C SER A 60 -2.71 17.50 5.22
N LEU A 61 -1.95 17.37 4.14
CA LEU A 61 -2.35 16.63 2.93
C LEU A 61 -2.14 15.11 3.04
N PHE A 62 -1.74 14.62 4.21
CA PHE A 62 -1.56 13.20 4.45
C PHE A 62 -2.80 12.61 5.12
N GLY A 63 -3.38 11.62 4.48
CA GLY A 63 -4.43 10.77 5.05
C GLY A 63 -3.87 9.38 5.36
N ALA A 64 -4.63 8.59 6.09
CA ALA A 64 -4.42 7.17 6.30
C ALA A 64 -5.56 6.41 5.62
N LEU A 65 -5.23 5.36 4.90
CA LEU A 65 -6.19 4.41 4.35
C LEU A 65 -5.92 3.07 5.02
N GLU A 66 -6.96 2.50 5.64
CA GLU A 66 -6.88 1.15 6.19
C GLU A 66 -6.88 0.14 5.04
N CYS A 67 -5.85 -0.68 5.00
CA CYS A 67 -5.66 -1.69 3.96
C CYS A 67 -5.75 -3.13 4.48
N GLY A 68 -6.33 -3.32 5.67
CA GLY A 68 -6.46 -4.62 6.31
C GLY A 68 -5.29 -4.98 7.22
N ASP A 69 -5.49 -5.99 8.07
CA ASP A 69 -4.56 -6.49 9.09
C ASP A 69 -4.30 -8.00 8.99
N ASP A 70 -4.78 -8.63 7.93
CA ASP A 70 -4.77 -10.08 7.71
C ASP A 70 -3.45 -10.63 7.12
N GLY A 71 -2.38 -9.84 7.14
CA GLY A 71 -1.08 -10.17 6.51
C GLY A 71 -0.98 -9.74 5.05
N ASP A 72 -2.07 -9.39 4.41
CA ASP A 72 -2.12 -8.93 3.02
C ASP A 72 -2.05 -7.41 2.85
N CYS A 73 -1.91 -6.66 3.94
CA CYS A 73 -1.97 -5.20 3.94
C CYS A 73 -1.04 -4.54 2.90
N LEU A 74 0.17 -5.06 2.69
CA LEU A 74 1.08 -4.56 1.67
C LEU A 74 0.53 -4.77 0.25
N PHE A 75 -0.01 -5.94 -0.03
CA PHE A 75 -0.58 -6.28 -1.34
C PHE A 75 -1.84 -5.46 -1.62
N HIS A 76 -2.68 -5.23 -0.62
CA HIS A 76 -3.83 -4.32 -0.71
C HIS A 76 -3.38 -2.87 -0.97
N CYS A 77 -2.33 -2.37 -0.30
CA CYS A 77 -1.78 -1.04 -0.57
C CYS A 77 -1.28 -0.90 -2.01
N ILE A 78 -0.56 -1.90 -2.52
CA ILE A 78 -0.05 -1.91 -3.89
C ILE A 78 -1.22 -1.96 -4.89
N SER A 79 -2.16 -2.88 -4.69
CA SER A 79 -3.38 -3.02 -5.49
C SER A 79 -4.13 -1.69 -5.57
N TYR A 80 -4.44 -1.07 -4.44
CA TYR A 80 -5.09 0.24 -4.39
C TYR A 80 -4.32 1.30 -5.18
N SER A 81 -2.99 1.36 -5.01
CA SER A 81 -2.14 2.33 -5.68
C SER A 81 -2.10 2.13 -7.21
N LEU A 82 -2.08 0.88 -7.67
CA LEU A 82 -2.12 0.56 -9.10
C LEU A 82 -3.49 0.89 -9.69
N ASN A 83 -4.58 0.46 -9.04
CA ASN A 83 -5.93 0.66 -9.52
C ASN A 83 -6.35 2.15 -9.59
N THR A 84 -5.67 3.04 -8.85
CA THR A 84 -5.86 4.49 -8.99
C THR A 84 -5.12 5.11 -10.18
N LYS A 85 -4.20 4.39 -10.83
CA LYS A 85 -3.33 4.93 -11.88
C LYS A 85 -3.37 4.16 -13.19
N CYS A 86 -3.75 2.89 -13.14
CA CYS A 86 -3.79 2.00 -14.29
C CYS A 86 -5.25 1.77 -14.74
N GLU A 87 -5.43 1.45 -16.00
CA GLU A 87 -6.75 1.07 -16.54
C GLU A 87 -7.11 -0.38 -16.16
N ASP A 88 -6.09 -1.22 -15.98
CA ASP A 88 -6.26 -2.60 -15.54
C ASP A 88 -6.51 -2.66 -14.04
N TYR A 89 -7.42 -3.54 -13.63
CA TYR A 89 -7.70 -3.80 -12.22
C TYR A 89 -6.87 -4.99 -11.71
N TYR A 90 -6.18 -4.79 -10.58
CA TYR A 90 -5.40 -5.81 -9.88
C TYR A 90 -5.92 -5.97 -8.46
N ASP A 91 -6.23 -7.18 -8.04
CA ASP A 91 -6.49 -7.49 -6.65
C ASP A 91 -5.21 -7.91 -5.90
N SER A 92 -5.31 -8.19 -4.59
CA SER A 92 -4.15 -8.59 -3.78
C SER A 92 -3.56 -9.93 -4.23
N SER A 93 -4.41 -10.85 -4.71
CA SER A 93 -3.98 -12.16 -5.23
C SER A 93 -3.21 -12.02 -6.53
N ASP A 94 -3.63 -11.12 -7.43
CA ASP A 94 -2.88 -10.81 -8.65
C ASP A 94 -1.48 -10.27 -8.33
N ILE A 95 -1.39 -9.36 -7.36
CA ILE A 95 -0.11 -8.80 -6.93
C ILE A 95 0.79 -9.88 -6.31
N ARG A 96 0.23 -10.73 -5.43
CA ARG A 96 0.97 -11.87 -4.87
C ARG A 96 1.52 -12.77 -5.97
N ARG A 97 0.70 -13.13 -6.94
CA ARG A 97 1.11 -13.97 -8.08
C ARG A 97 2.23 -13.32 -8.88
N LEU A 98 2.10 -12.02 -9.22
CA LEU A 98 3.14 -11.28 -9.96
C LEU A 98 4.46 -11.22 -9.20
N VAL A 99 4.42 -10.98 -7.88
CA VAL A 99 5.61 -11.00 -7.01
C VAL A 99 6.21 -12.40 -7.01
N SER A 100 5.42 -13.43 -6.77
CA SER A 100 5.86 -14.82 -6.76
C SER A 100 6.53 -15.23 -8.08
N GLU A 101 5.92 -14.90 -9.22
CA GLU A 101 6.48 -15.20 -10.54
C GLU A 101 7.80 -14.47 -10.80
N SER A 102 7.97 -13.25 -10.27
CA SER A 102 9.16 -12.41 -10.49
C SER A 102 10.39 -12.82 -9.68
N ILE A 103 10.22 -13.63 -8.62
CA ILE A 103 11.33 -14.01 -7.75
C ILE A 103 12.33 -14.89 -8.49
N THR A 104 13.59 -14.44 -8.53
CA THR A 104 14.71 -15.19 -9.09
C THR A 104 15.31 -16.16 -8.08
N LYS A 105 16.12 -17.11 -8.56
CA LYS A 105 16.86 -18.06 -7.70
C LYS A 105 17.78 -17.34 -6.71
N ASP A 106 18.51 -16.32 -7.17
CA ASP A 106 19.42 -15.55 -6.31
C ASP A 106 18.68 -14.78 -5.21
N GLN A 107 17.52 -14.22 -5.54
CA GLN A 107 16.65 -13.57 -4.54
C GLN A 107 16.14 -14.58 -3.51
N PHE A 108 15.67 -15.74 -3.96
CA PHE A 108 15.25 -16.81 -3.07
C PHE A 108 16.38 -17.24 -2.13
N ASP A 109 17.57 -17.50 -2.63
CA ASP A 109 18.71 -17.96 -1.83
C ASP A 109 19.08 -16.92 -0.75
N ASN A 110 19.06 -15.64 -1.09
CA ASN A 110 19.30 -14.56 -0.14
C ASN A 110 18.19 -14.45 0.92
N ILE A 111 16.92 -14.48 0.51
CA ILE A 111 15.77 -14.37 1.40
C ILE A 111 15.75 -15.54 2.38
N ILE A 112 15.88 -16.78 1.89
CA ILE A 112 15.80 -17.96 2.74
C ILE A 112 17.00 -18.05 3.70
N CYS A 113 18.17 -17.58 3.28
CA CYS A 113 19.34 -17.47 4.14
C CYS A 113 19.09 -16.50 5.30
N CYS A 114 18.52 -15.31 5.01
CA CYS A 114 18.17 -14.35 6.06
C CYS A 114 17.17 -14.93 7.06
N TYR A 115 16.12 -15.59 6.58
CA TYR A 115 15.09 -16.19 7.46
C TYR A 115 15.66 -17.33 8.31
N ARG A 116 16.56 -18.16 7.77
CA ARG A 116 17.25 -19.20 8.55
C ARG A 116 18.12 -18.59 9.65
N CYS A 117 18.87 -17.54 9.33
CA CYS A 117 19.65 -16.81 10.34
C CYS A 117 18.76 -16.20 11.44
N MET A 118 17.60 -15.61 11.10
CA MET A 118 16.66 -15.09 12.09
C MET A 118 16.09 -16.20 12.97
N LYS A 119 15.77 -17.36 12.39
CA LYS A 119 15.30 -18.54 13.13
C LYS A 119 16.35 -19.05 14.12
N ASP A 120 17.61 -19.10 13.71
CA ASP A 120 18.75 -19.53 14.55
C ASP A 120 19.02 -18.56 15.70
N LEU A 121 18.65 -17.28 15.54
CA LEU A 121 18.77 -16.25 16.58
C LEU A 121 17.54 -16.15 17.48
N ASP A 122 16.58 -17.04 17.33
CA ASP A 122 15.31 -17.04 18.09
C ASP A 122 14.48 -15.77 17.87
N ASP A 123 14.70 -15.10 16.73
CA ASP A 123 14.04 -13.83 16.34
C ASP A 123 13.01 -14.08 15.24
N PHE A 124 12.22 -15.18 15.37
CA PHE A 124 11.29 -15.63 14.35
C PHE A 124 10.08 -16.34 14.96
N ASP A 125 8.90 -16.09 14.37
CA ASP A 125 7.66 -16.77 14.76
C ASP A 125 7.77 -18.29 14.55
N GLU A 126 7.36 -19.07 15.55
CA GLU A 126 7.42 -20.52 15.51
C GLU A 126 6.45 -21.17 14.49
N SER A 127 5.46 -20.42 14.01
CA SER A 127 4.42 -20.92 13.11
C SER A 127 4.93 -21.31 11.72
N TRP A 128 6.11 -20.80 11.32
CA TRP A 128 6.72 -21.05 10.02
C TRP A 128 8.19 -21.50 10.16
N ASN A 129 8.59 -22.52 9.39
CA ASN A 129 9.92 -23.07 9.45
C ASN A 129 10.66 -22.88 8.11
N PRO A 130 11.63 -21.92 8.02
CA PRO A 130 12.36 -21.66 6.79
C PRO A 130 13.29 -22.81 6.35
N TYR A 131 13.57 -23.78 7.22
CA TYR A 131 14.35 -24.98 6.88
C TYR A 131 13.54 -26.02 6.11
N GLU A 132 12.23 -25.95 6.13
CA GLU A 132 11.36 -26.82 5.33
C GLU A 132 11.22 -26.35 3.89
N ILE A 133 11.62 -25.11 3.60
CA ILE A 133 11.58 -24.54 2.25
C ILE A 133 12.94 -24.71 1.59
N ASP A 134 13.03 -25.73 0.76
CA ASP A 134 14.29 -26.19 0.12
C ASP A 134 14.39 -25.78 -1.36
N THR A 135 13.28 -25.39 -1.99
CA THR A 135 13.23 -25.03 -3.41
C THR A 135 12.52 -23.71 -3.67
N LEU A 136 12.92 -23.06 -4.77
CA LEU A 136 12.25 -21.84 -5.26
C LEU A 136 10.77 -22.09 -5.56
N GLU A 137 10.42 -23.24 -6.14
CA GLU A 137 9.04 -23.59 -6.49
C GLU A 137 8.16 -23.76 -5.25
N ARG A 138 8.73 -24.34 -4.18
CA ARG A 138 8.02 -24.44 -2.90
C ARG A 138 7.82 -23.05 -2.28
N PHE A 139 8.86 -22.21 -2.29
CA PHE A 139 8.77 -20.84 -1.81
C PHE A 139 7.71 -20.02 -2.55
N LYS A 140 7.67 -20.13 -3.88
CA LYS A 140 6.66 -19.45 -4.72
C LYS A 140 5.22 -19.88 -4.43
N ARG A 141 5.02 -21.11 -3.98
CA ARG A 141 3.66 -21.61 -3.62
C ARG A 141 3.19 -21.14 -2.26
N GLU A 142 4.11 -20.76 -1.39
CA GLU A 142 3.79 -20.29 -0.03
C GLU A 142 3.62 -18.76 0.04
N LEU A 143 3.99 -18.05 -1.01
CA LEU A 143 3.71 -16.63 -1.18
C LEU A 143 2.30 -16.41 -1.67
#